data_5afe96720100966f7bb7676d792c36fe
#
_entry.id   5afe96720100966f7bb7676d792c36fe
#
_cell.length_a   1.000
_cell.length_b   1.000
_cell.length_c   1.000
_cell.angle_alpha   90.00
_cell.angle_beta   90.00
_cell.angle_gamma   90.00
#
_symmetry.space_group_name_H-M   'P 1'
#
loop_
_entity.id
_entity.type
_entity.pdbx_description
1 polymer ?
#
loop_
_entity_poly.entity_id
_entity_poly.type
_entity_poly.pdbx_seq_one_letter_code
_entity_poly.pdbx_strand_id
1 'polypeptide(L)'
;MVTFLEILGSLGVFLFGMKVLSEGTQKVAGQRMRHVMATMTKNRASGVATGFGVTCLLQSSSATTVIVVSFVNVGLLTLIESIGVIMGANLGTTVTAWIIAAVGKFSLAKIAIPIIGIGLPFIFISKGRAKGWGEVMIGFGLLFFGLGLLKEAVPDVKGMLASEDADVKAQAEAVLEFIKSLSGKGYLSYLLFLVLGVVLTLMVQSSSAAMAITVTLAMNGWIGFEESAFVVLGENIGTTVTAWLASLGANHHAKRAARAHFMFNVLGVIWMLILFVPFKELVLWISGGLPESFRMEKHNTDVGFNLAIFHTLFNFTNICLLIGFVPFIEKIVTKWVKEPAPTGRRERLTFITQGMVNTGELNLPEAEKATVELAKLTQDMFDGFVEVFNNPKQDLSEKVNSLHEMEDEADERTADITEYLVRCASAEIGQSNATGVAQMIRIVSELEEISDTIYRLVKLTQRKYKKEREFTSEATEGLRDYAQLIARFITVYNEKMFQPIDRKEIDAARTLENEIGSRGKSLNKLALGRMAMPEPDIKAEILNMELNNHCEKIGNHGFNVMQCLYTMANKEEAPDNIAQPIDQIIDDKRDQPEG
;
A
#
# COMPACT_ATOMS: atom_id res chain seq x y z
N MET A 1 -13.27 -11.36 37.89
CA MET A 1 -13.15 -10.01 37.28
C MET A 1 -11.67 -9.59 37.16
N VAL A 2 -10.86 -9.69 38.22
CA VAL A 2 -9.42 -9.34 38.18
C VAL A 2 -8.66 -10.15 37.13
N THR A 3 -8.75 -11.48 37.15
CA THR A 3 -8.10 -12.36 36.15
C THR A 3 -8.48 -12.03 34.70
N PHE A 4 -9.77 -11.69 34.45
CA PHE A 4 -10.20 -11.29 33.11
C PHE A 4 -9.52 -9.96 32.67
N LEU A 5 -9.39 -8.99 33.56
CA LEU A 5 -8.72 -7.73 33.28
C LEU A 5 -7.21 -7.92 33.11
N GLU A 6 -6.59 -8.85 33.85
CA GLU A 6 -5.18 -9.21 33.69
C GLU A 6 -4.92 -9.85 32.33
N ILE A 7 -5.78 -10.80 31.89
CA ILE A 7 -5.72 -11.41 30.56
C ILE A 7 -5.87 -10.33 29.49
N LEU A 8 -6.87 -9.45 29.61
CA LEU A 8 -7.11 -8.39 28.66
C LEU A 8 -5.95 -7.39 28.60
N GLY A 9 -5.40 -7.00 29.77
CA GLY A 9 -4.23 -6.12 29.84
C GLY A 9 -2.97 -6.74 29.24
N SER A 10 -2.71 -8.00 29.55
CA SER A 10 -1.59 -8.77 29.01
C SER A 10 -1.66 -8.88 27.48
N LEU A 11 -2.85 -9.20 26.95
CA LEU A 11 -3.14 -9.23 25.53
C LEU A 11 -2.95 -7.84 24.90
N GLY A 12 -3.37 -6.79 25.59
CA GLY A 12 -3.15 -5.40 25.16
C GLY A 12 -1.67 -5.05 25.00
N VAL A 13 -0.84 -5.42 25.97
CA VAL A 13 0.64 -5.22 25.91
C VAL A 13 1.25 -6.03 24.75
N PHE A 14 0.84 -7.28 24.58
CA PHE A 14 1.28 -8.14 23.49
C PHE A 14 0.93 -7.54 22.12
N LEU A 15 -0.34 -7.12 21.93
CA LEU A 15 -0.82 -6.50 20.68
C LEU A 15 -0.12 -5.17 20.38
N PHE A 16 0.09 -4.36 21.41
CA PHE A 16 0.82 -3.11 21.26
C PHE A 16 2.27 -3.35 20.89
N GLY A 17 2.92 -4.34 21.53
CA GLY A 17 4.26 -4.78 21.16
C GLY A 17 4.36 -5.23 19.70
N MET A 18 3.41 -6.03 19.23
CA MET A 18 3.33 -6.43 17.82
C MET A 18 3.14 -5.25 16.88
N LYS A 19 2.27 -4.29 17.23
CA LYS A 19 2.06 -3.07 16.46
C LYS A 19 3.35 -2.28 16.32
N VAL A 20 4.03 -1.99 17.42
CA VAL A 20 5.29 -1.22 17.45
C VAL A 20 6.40 -1.95 16.66
N LEU A 21 6.49 -3.27 16.79
CA LEU A 21 7.43 -4.11 16.02
C LEU A 21 7.17 -3.99 14.51
N SER A 22 5.92 -4.13 14.10
CA SER A 22 5.51 -4.05 12.69
C SER A 22 5.79 -2.66 12.11
N GLU A 23 5.40 -1.59 12.80
CA GLU A 23 5.64 -0.20 12.39
C GLU A 23 7.13 0.12 12.30
N GLY A 24 7.93 -0.28 13.30
CA GLY A 24 9.38 -0.12 13.29
C GLY A 24 10.03 -0.84 12.11
N THR A 25 9.61 -2.08 11.84
CA THR A 25 10.10 -2.86 10.69
C THR A 25 9.72 -2.22 9.36
N GLN A 26 8.50 -1.70 9.24
CA GLN A 26 8.06 -0.96 8.04
C GLN A 26 8.91 0.30 7.81
N LYS A 27 9.20 1.08 8.86
CA LYS A 27 10.06 2.27 8.77
C LYS A 27 11.50 1.93 8.34
N VAL A 28 12.02 0.79 8.80
CA VAL A 28 13.38 0.34 8.44
C VAL A 28 13.44 -0.21 7.02
N ALA A 29 12.47 -1.02 6.62
CA ALA A 29 12.49 -1.82 5.39
C ALA A 29 11.56 -1.29 4.27
N GLY A 30 10.64 -0.37 4.54
CA GLY A 30 9.46 -0.05 3.74
C GLY A 30 9.66 0.11 2.24
N GLN A 31 10.55 1.00 1.78
CA GLN A 31 10.79 1.21 0.34
C GLN A 31 11.45 -0.01 -0.33
N ARG A 32 12.43 -0.64 0.34
CA ARG A 32 13.08 -1.85 -0.19
C ARG A 32 12.10 -3.01 -0.31
N MET A 33 11.22 -3.15 0.67
CA MET A 33 10.21 -4.20 0.70
C MET A 33 9.20 -4.05 -0.46
N ARG A 34 8.73 -2.83 -0.76
CA ARG A 34 7.88 -2.56 -1.93
C ARG A 34 8.58 -2.93 -3.23
N HIS A 35 9.84 -2.53 -3.38
CA HIS A 35 10.64 -2.86 -4.56
C HIS A 35 10.82 -4.37 -4.71
N VAL A 36 11.10 -5.09 -3.61
CA VAL A 36 11.21 -6.55 -3.59
C VAL A 36 9.87 -7.19 -4.01
N MET A 37 8.75 -6.74 -3.48
CA MET A 37 7.43 -7.27 -3.85
C MET A 37 7.12 -7.03 -5.33
N ALA A 38 7.42 -5.85 -5.86
CA ALA A 38 7.16 -5.53 -7.27
C ALA A 38 8.09 -6.26 -8.26
N THR A 39 9.33 -6.59 -7.85
CA THR A 39 10.35 -7.15 -8.76
C THR A 39 10.56 -8.66 -8.63
N MET A 40 10.32 -9.24 -7.45
CA MET A 40 10.62 -10.64 -7.15
C MET A 40 9.42 -11.58 -7.29
N THR A 41 8.30 -11.12 -7.83
CA THR A 41 7.07 -11.91 -7.98
C THR A 41 6.85 -12.49 -9.39
N LYS A 42 7.89 -12.56 -10.21
CA LYS A 42 7.84 -12.99 -11.61
C LYS A 42 7.22 -14.38 -11.87
N ASN A 43 7.11 -15.21 -10.85
CA ASN A 43 6.46 -16.51 -10.91
C ASN A 43 5.87 -16.88 -9.55
N ARG A 44 5.02 -17.92 -9.51
CA ARG A 44 4.31 -18.33 -8.28
C ARG A 44 5.24 -18.73 -7.15
N ALA A 45 6.34 -19.43 -7.44
CA ALA A 45 7.29 -19.89 -6.42
C ALA A 45 8.05 -18.70 -5.80
N SER A 46 8.52 -17.75 -6.65
CA SER A 46 9.13 -16.52 -6.14
C SER A 46 8.13 -15.65 -5.39
N GLY A 47 6.85 -15.62 -5.82
CA GLY A 47 5.76 -14.98 -5.10
C GLY A 47 5.59 -15.57 -3.69
N VAL A 48 5.56 -16.91 -3.56
CA VAL A 48 5.50 -17.59 -2.24
C VAL A 48 6.70 -17.21 -1.38
N ALA A 49 7.92 -17.26 -1.92
CA ALA A 49 9.11 -16.87 -1.15
C ALA A 49 9.08 -15.40 -0.70
N THR A 50 8.62 -14.50 -1.58
CA THR A 50 8.46 -13.08 -1.28
C THR A 50 7.40 -12.86 -0.19
N GLY A 51 6.22 -13.46 -0.33
CA GLY A 51 5.14 -13.37 0.65
C GLY A 51 5.55 -13.91 2.01
N PHE A 52 6.26 -15.05 2.05
CA PHE A 52 6.84 -15.61 3.25
C PHE A 52 7.81 -14.62 3.92
N GLY A 53 8.82 -14.14 3.18
CA GLY A 53 9.82 -13.23 3.71
C GLY A 53 9.25 -11.91 4.21
N VAL A 54 8.33 -11.30 3.45
CA VAL A 54 7.66 -10.06 3.85
C VAL A 54 6.83 -10.26 5.12
N THR A 55 6.08 -11.35 5.21
CA THR A 55 5.26 -11.63 6.40
C THR A 55 6.12 -11.96 7.62
N CYS A 56 7.22 -12.69 7.46
CA CYS A 56 8.20 -12.91 8.55
C CYS A 56 8.76 -11.58 9.10
N LEU A 57 9.04 -10.63 8.22
CA LEU A 57 9.54 -9.30 8.59
C LEU A 57 8.46 -8.44 9.26
N LEU A 58 7.27 -8.39 8.68
CA LEU A 58 6.17 -7.59 9.19
C LEU A 58 5.46 -8.22 10.39
N GLN A 59 5.62 -9.52 10.60
CA GLN A 59 4.87 -10.31 11.59
C GLN A 59 3.34 -10.15 11.43
N SER A 60 2.88 -9.83 10.21
CA SER A 60 1.47 -9.60 9.90
C SER A 60 1.14 -10.05 8.47
N SER A 61 0.45 -11.17 8.34
CA SER A 61 -0.06 -11.65 7.04
C SER A 61 -1.21 -10.77 6.52
N SER A 62 -1.98 -10.17 7.42
CA SER A 62 -3.03 -9.23 7.05
C SER A 62 -2.44 -8.00 6.38
N ALA A 63 -1.39 -7.38 6.96
CA ALA A 63 -0.69 -6.26 6.34
C ALA A 63 -0.11 -6.64 4.98
N THR A 64 0.58 -7.79 4.89
CA THR A 64 1.11 -8.30 3.62
C THR A 64 0.02 -8.48 2.57
N THR A 65 -1.12 -9.07 2.94
CA THR A 65 -2.25 -9.30 2.01
C THR A 65 -2.88 -7.98 1.55
N VAL A 66 -2.99 -6.97 2.42
CA VAL A 66 -3.49 -5.64 2.05
C VAL A 66 -2.55 -4.96 1.06
N ILE A 67 -1.24 -5.05 1.26
CA ILE A 67 -0.25 -4.56 0.29
C ILE A 67 -0.45 -5.26 -1.07
N VAL A 68 -0.63 -6.58 -1.07
CA VAL A 68 -0.89 -7.36 -2.28
C VAL A 68 -2.18 -6.90 -2.97
N VAL A 69 -3.27 -6.73 -2.22
CA VAL A 69 -4.56 -6.23 -2.73
C VAL A 69 -4.39 -4.83 -3.34
N SER A 70 -3.64 -3.94 -2.69
CA SER A 70 -3.32 -2.61 -3.22
C SER A 70 -2.51 -2.70 -4.52
N PHE A 71 -1.48 -3.55 -4.59
CA PHE A 71 -0.66 -3.72 -5.79
C PHE A 71 -1.44 -4.31 -6.97
N VAL A 72 -2.36 -5.23 -6.69
CA VAL A 72 -3.27 -5.76 -7.72
C VAL A 72 -4.25 -4.67 -8.18
N ASN A 73 -4.71 -3.83 -7.27
CA ASN A 73 -5.61 -2.71 -7.57
C ASN A 73 -4.98 -1.72 -8.55
N VAL A 74 -3.71 -1.37 -8.35
CA VAL A 74 -2.97 -0.47 -9.24
C VAL A 74 -2.35 -1.17 -10.46
N GLY A 75 -2.46 -2.51 -10.57
CA GLY A 75 -1.93 -3.29 -11.69
C GLY A 75 -0.42 -3.56 -11.63
N LEU A 76 0.22 -3.36 -10.47
CA LEU A 76 1.64 -3.72 -10.23
C LEU A 76 1.84 -5.23 -10.08
N LEU A 77 0.79 -5.97 -9.71
CA LEU A 77 0.76 -7.42 -9.64
C LEU A 77 -0.43 -7.96 -10.42
N THR A 78 -0.21 -9.04 -11.14
CA THR A 78 -1.30 -9.84 -11.72
C THR A 78 -2.00 -10.65 -10.64
N LEU A 79 -3.22 -11.10 -10.91
CA LEU A 79 -3.96 -11.97 -9.99
C LEU A 79 -3.20 -13.27 -9.68
N ILE A 80 -2.56 -13.88 -10.67
CA ILE A 80 -1.77 -15.12 -10.50
C ILE A 80 -0.58 -14.91 -9.57
N GLU A 81 0.16 -13.84 -9.75
CA GLU A 81 1.30 -13.46 -8.89
C GLU A 81 0.85 -13.18 -7.47
N SER A 82 -0.25 -12.44 -7.32
CA SER A 82 -0.81 -12.11 -6.01
C SER A 82 -1.21 -13.34 -5.21
N ILE A 83 -1.79 -14.36 -5.85
CA ILE A 83 -2.14 -15.61 -5.17
C ILE A 83 -0.89 -16.29 -4.61
N GLY A 84 0.23 -16.31 -5.36
CA GLY A 84 1.50 -16.83 -4.87
C GLY A 84 2.01 -16.10 -3.61
N VAL A 85 1.97 -14.76 -3.62
CA VAL A 85 2.37 -13.95 -2.46
C VAL A 85 1.47 -14.20 -1.25
N ILE A 86 0.17 -14.31 -1.46
CA ILE A 86 -0.82 -14.61 -0.39
C ILE A 86 -0.56 -15.98 0.22
N MET A 87 -0.27 -17.00 -0.60
CA MET A 87 0.11 -18.33 -0.12
C MET A 87 1.36 -18.26 0.77
N GLY A 88 2.37 -17.51 0.32
CA GLY A 88 3.59 -17.28 1.10
C GLY A 88 3.34 -16.52 2.41
N ALA A 89 2.46 -15.53 2.39
CA ALA A 89 2.08 -14.77 3.58
C ALA A 89 1.47 -15.68 4.66
N ASN A 90 0.62 -16.63 4.28
CA ASN A 90 0.07 -17.61 5.23
C ASN A 90 1.16 -18.47 5.87
N LEU A 91 2.14 -18.92 5.09
CA LEU A 91 3.29 -19.65 5.64
C LEU A 91 4.12 -18.77 6.57
N GLY A 92 4.32 -17.48 6.25
CA GLY A 92 5.05 -16.52 7.09
C GLY A 92 4.43 -16.32 8.47
N THR A 93 3.10 -16.40 8.59
CA THR A 93 2.40 -16.32 9.88
C THR A 93 2.81 -17.43 10.84
N THR A 94 3.24 -18.58 10.33
CA THR A 94 3.61 -19.72 11.17
C THR A 94 4.85 -19.43 12.04
N VAL A 95 5.71 -18.50 11.63
CA VAL A 95 6.87 -18.04 12.43
C VAL A 95 6.42 -17.46 13.76
N THR A 96 5.29 -16.78 13.81
CA THR A 96 4.71 -16.28 15.06
C THR A 96 4.37 -17.43 16.02
N ALA A 97 3.84 -18.55 15.53
CA ALA A 97 3.56 -19.72 16.37
C ALA A 97 4.84 -20.30 17.00
N TRP A 98 5.96 -20.32 16.26
CA TRP A 98 7.27 -20.73 16.79
C TRP A 98 7.78 -19.76 17.85
N ILE A 99 7.64 -18.45 17.63
CA ILE A 99 8.00 -17.43 18.61
C ILE A 99 7.21 -17.65 19.91
N ILE A 100 5.90 -17.83 19.82
CA ILE A 100 5.02 -18.03 20.99
C ILE A 100 5.40 -19.29 21.74
N ALA A 101 5.58 -20.41 21.03
CA ALA A 101 5.99 -21.69 21.63
C ALA A 101 7.35 -21.57 22.35
N ALA A 102 8.32 -20.89 21.72
CA ALA A 102 9.64 -20.66 22.31
C ALA A 102 9.59 -19.80 23.57
N VAL A 103 8.79 -18.71 23.58
CA VAL A 103 8.60 -17.86 24.77
C VAL A 103 7.97 -18.66 25.91
N GLY A 104 6.98 -19.48 25.58
CA GLY A 104 6.34 -20.36 26.58
C GLY A 104 7.32 -21.26 27.33
N LYS A 105 8.42 -21.66 26.68
CA LYS A 105 9.42 -22.58 27.25
C LYS A 105 10.64 -21.89 27.83
N PHE A 106 11.22 -20.93 27.12
CA PHE A 106 12.58 -20.41 27.41
C PHE A 106 12.63 -19.16 28.31
N SER A 107 11.57 -18.82 29.02
CA SER A 107 11.54 -17.61 29.88
C SER A 107 12.09 -16.34 29.19
N LEU A 108 11.84 -16.20 27.89
CA LEU A 108 12.33 -15.07 27.09
C LEU A 108 11.76 -13.73 27.58
N ALA A 109 10.73 -13.73 28.41
CA ALA A 109 10.24 -12.55 29.12
C ALA A 109 11.33 -11.86 29.96
N LYS A 110 12.36 -12.60 30.43
CA LYS A 110 13.48 -12.04 31.20
C LYS A 110 14.39 -11.12 30.37
N ILE A 111 14.51 -11.35 29.05
CA ILE A 111 15.28 -10.50 28.15
C ILE A 111 14.47 -9.35 27.57
N ALA A 112 13.15 -9.36 27.73
CA ALA A 112 12.25 -8.35 27.22
C ALA A 112 12.59 -6.95 27.75
N ILE A 113 12.72 -6.82 29.08
CA ILE A 113 13.03 -5.53 29.73
C ILE A 113 14.40 -4.98 29.29
N PRO A 114 15.50 -5.77 29.28
CA PRO A 114 16.78 -5.32 28.74
C PRO A 114 16.71 -4.83 27.30
N ILE A 115 15.98 -5.53 26.41
CA ILE A 115 15.83 -5.14 25.01
C ILE A 115 15.08 -3.80 24.89
N ILE A 116 14.00 -3.60 25.67
CA ILE A 116 13.28 -2.32 25.74
C ILE A 116 14.25 -1.21 26.18
N GLY A 117 15.04 -1.46 27.23
CA GLY A 117 16.02 -0.50 27.74
C GLY A 117 17.06 -0.07 26.70
N ILE A 118 17.54 -1.01 25.87
CA ILE A 118 18.47 -0.72 24.76
C ILE A 118 17.76 0.03 23.63
N GLY A 119 16.49 -0.26 23.34
CA GLY A 119 15.71 0.38 22.28
C GLY A 119 15.33 1.83 22.58
N LEU A 120 15.12 2.21 23.86
CA LEU A 120 14.69 3.55 24.26
C LEU A 120 15.60 4.69 23.77
N PRO A 121 16.95 4.63 23.93
CA PRO A 121 17.84 5.66 23.41
C PRO A 121 17.67 5.92 21.91
N PHE A 122 17.44 4.87 21.13
CA PHE A 122 17.25 5.01 19.68
C PHE A 122 15.97 5.79 19.33
N ILE A 123 14.91 5.69 20.13
CA ILE A 123 13.68 6.47 19.90
C ILE A 123 13.89 7.95 20.22
N PHE A 124 14.58 8.28 21.34
CA PHE A 124 14.70 9.65 21.81
C PHE A 124 15.84 10.43 21.15
N ILE A 125 16.96 9.75 20.81
CA ILE A 125 18.19 10.41 20.33
C ILE A 125 18.28 10.36 18.81
N SER A 126 17.76 9.31 18.16
CA SER A 126 17.97 9.06 16.74
C SER A 126 16.82 9.53 15.86
N LYS A 127 17.10 9.73 14.57
CA LYS A 127 16.11 10.06 13.52
C LYS A 127 16.10 9.00 12.41
N GLY A 128 15.05 8.98 11.62
CA GLY A 128 14.94 8.11 10.44
C GLY A 128 15.04 6.62 10.77
N ARG A 129 15.89 5.87 10.06
CA ARG A 129 16.02 4.40 10.19
C ARG A 129 16.48 3.95 11.57
N ALA A 130 17.36 4.69 12.23
CA ALA A 130 17.84 4.34 13.56
C ALA A 130 16.71 4.39 14.60
N LYS A 131 15.79 5.38 14.50
CA LYS A 131 14.58 5.43 15.31
C LYS A 131 13.69 4.19 15.05
N GLY A 132 13.54 3.78 13.78
CA GLY A 132 12.81 2.55 13.43
C GLY A 132 13.39 1.29 14.08
N TRP A 133 14.71 1.17 14.17
CA TRP A 133 15.35 0.07 14.92
C TRP A 133 15.06 0.11 16.42
N GLY A 134 14.98 1.30 17.02
CA GLY A 134 14.52 1.46 18.41
C GLY A 134 13.09 0.95 18.59
N GLU A 135 12.18 1.29 17.67
CA GLU A 135 10.80 0.79 17.69
C GLU A 135 10.75 -0.75 17.51
N VAL A 136 11.56 -1.32 16.62
CA VAL A 136 11.68 -2.79 16.46
C VAL A 136 12.09 -3.45 17.79
N MET A 137 13.11 -2.92 18.46
CA MET A 137 13.59 -3.48 19.72
C MET A 137 12.54 -3.37 20.84
N ILE A 138 11.91 -2.21 20.98
CA ILE A 138 10.86 -2.01 21.98
C ILE A 138 9.64 -2.88 21.69
N GLY A 139 9.19 -2.92 20.42
CA GLY A 139 8.07 -3.77 20.02
C GLY A 139 8.33 -5.25 20.29
N PHE A 140 9.54 -5.72 19.97
CA PHE A 140 9.99 -7.08 20.28
C PHE A 140 9.97 -7.36 21.80
N GLY A 141 10.53 -6.45 22.59
CA GLY A 141 10.52 -6.58 24.05
C GLY A 141 9.10 -6.59 24.63
N LEU A 142 8.23 -5.66 24.19
CA LEU A 142 6.85 -5.60 24.66
C LEU A 142 6.05 -6.85 24.25
N LEU A 143 6.30 -7.40 23.06
CA LEU A 143 5.68 -8.64 22.59
C LEU A 143 6.01 -9.79 23.56
N PHE A 144 7.30 -9.99 23.89
CA PHE A 144 7.70 -11.05 24.81
C PHE A 144 7.22 -10.81 26.24
N PHE A 145 7.23 -9.57 26.69
CA PHE A 145 6.74 -9.20 28.01
C PHE A 145 5.24 -9.45 28.13
N GLY A 146 4.44 -8.98 27.16
CA GLY A 146 3.00 -9.20 27.13
C GLY A 146 2.62 -10.67 27.05
N LEU A 147 3.38 -11.48 26.28
CA LEU A 147 3.14 -12.93 26.20
C LEU A 147 3.49 -13.63 27.51
N GLY A 148 4.54 -13.18 28.21
CA GLY A 148 4.87 -13.66 29.55
C GLY A 148 3.74 -13.38 30.54
N LEU A 149 3.26 -12.14 30.58
CA LEU A 149 2.10 -11.74 31.40
C LEU A 149 0.85 -12.55 31.06
N LEU A 150 0.57 -12.77 29.76
CA LEU A 150 -0.60 -13.54 29.33
C LEU A 150 -0.52 -14.99 29.83
N LYS A 151 0.66 -15.60 29.78
CA LYS A 151 0.89 -16.94 30.30
C LYS A 151 0.64 -17.03 31.82
N GLU A 152 1.04 -16.02 32.58
CA GLU A 152 0.86 -15.95 34.02
C GLU A 152 -0.60 -15.62 34.40
N ALA A 153 -1.27 -14.78 33.62
CA ALA A 153 -2.66 -14.37 33.85
C ALA A 153 -3.69 -15.49 33.59
N VAL A 154 -3.39 -16.40 32.64
CA VAL A 154 -4.26 -17.55 32.35
C VAL A 154 -4.02 -18.65 33.40
N PRO A 155 -5.05 -19.05 34.16
CA PRO A 155 -4.90 -20.07 35.20
C PRO A 155 -4.34 -21.37 34.63
N ASP A 156 -3.41 -21.98 35.32
CA ASP A 156 -2.84 -23.29 34.97
C ASP A 156 -3.73 -24.41 35.49
N VAL A 157 -4.59 -24.92 34.61
CA VAL A 157 -5.54 -26.02 34.97
C VAL A 157 -4.80 -27.27 35.41
N LYS A 158 -3.61 -27.57 34.86
CA LYS A 158 -2.80 -28.72 35.26
C LYS A 158 -2.26 -28.54 36.67
N GLY A 159 -1.76 -27.36 36.99
CA GLY A 159 -1.30 -27.02 38.35
C GLY A 159 -2.47 -27.02 39.36
N MET A 160 -3.65 -26.50 38.97
CA MET A 160 -4.84 -26.52 39.80
C MET A 160 -5.33 -27.93 40.12
N LEU A 161 -5.25 -28.85 39.14
CA LEU A 161 -5.59 -30.28 39.39
C LEU A 161 -4.62 -30.99 40.33
N ALA A 162 -3.36 -30.55 40.35
CA ALA A 162 -2.35 -31.07 41.24
C ALA A 162 -2.37 -30.40 42.62
N SER A 163 -3.22 -29.41 42.85
CA SER A 163 -3.35 -28.68 44.11
C SER A 163 -3.89 -29.61 45.22
N GLU A 164 -3.40 -29.42 46.43
CA GLU A 164 -3.94 -30.08 47.65
C GLU A 164 -5.23 -29.40 48.12
N ASP A 165 -5.52 -28.18 47.64
CA ASP A 165 -6.77 -27.45 47.94
C ASP A 165 -7.94 -28.03 47.12
N ALA A 166 -8.91 -28.57 47.85
CA ALA A 166 -10.09 -29.23 47.25
C ALA A 166 -10.96 -28.29 46.42
N ASP A 167 -11.06 -27.00 46.80
CA ASP A 167 -11.88 -26.01 46.09
C ASP A 167 -11.20 -25.61 44.76
N VAL A 168 -9.88 -25.43 44.75
CA VAL A 168 -9.09 -25.17 43.56
C VAL A 168 -9.19 -26.33 42.57
N LYS A 169 -9.05 -27.55 43.08
CA LYS A 169 -9.18 -28.77 42.28
C LYS A 169 -10.58 -28.93 41.68
N ALA A 170 -11.63 -28.70 42.47
CA ALA A 170 -13.01 -28.77 41.98
C ALA A 170 -13.32 -27.76 40.88
N GLN A 171 -12.75 -26.54 40.96
CA GLN A 171 -12.85 -25.54 39.89
C GLN A 171 -12.20 -26.02 38.61
N ALA A 172 -10.99 -26.60 38.69
CA ALA A 172 -10.30 -27.14 37.50
C ALA A 172 -11.08 -28.33 36.89
N GLU A 173 -11.63 -29.23 37.71
CA GLU A 173 -12.46 -30.35 37.26
C GLU A 173 -13.72 -29.87 36.55
N ALA A 174 -14.42 -28.84 37.05
CA ALA A 174 -15.61 -28.25 36.42
C ALA A 174 -15.28 -27.63 35.04
N VAL A 175 -14.13 -26.94 34.91
CA VAL A 175 -13.66 -26.40 33.63
C VAL A 175 -13.36 -27.52 32.65
N LEU A 176 -12.66 -28.55 33.07
CA LEU A 176 -12.37 -29.71 32.22
C LEU A 176 -13.61 -30.47 31.80
N GLU A 177 -14.61 -30.61 32.68
CA GLU A 177 -15.89 -31.22 32.35
C GLU A 177 -16.65 -30.41 31.30
N PHE A 178 -16.67 -29.09 31.44
CA PHE A 178 -17.23 -28.20 30.40
C PHE A 178 -16.54 -28.38 29.05
N ILE A 179 -15.21 -28.35 29.02
CA ILE A 179 -14.44 -28.54 27.79
C ILE A 179 -14.68 -29.95 27.21
N LYS A 180 -14.69 -30.99 28.04
CA LYS A 180 -15.02 -32.35 27.62
C LYS A 180 -16.43 -32.47 27.05
N SER A 181 -17.37 -31.68 27.54
CA SER A 181 -18.72 -31.62 26.97
C SER A 181 -18.76 -31.12 25.52
N LEU A 182 -17.78 -30.29 25.15
CA LEU A 182 -17.60 -29.75 23.79
C LEU A 182 -16.68 -30.64 22.94
N SER A 183 -15.70 -31.30 23.58
CA SER A 183 -14.76 -32.22 22.96
C SER A 183 -15.30 -33.64 22.84
N GLY A 184 -14.62 -34.51 22.10
CA GLY A 184 -14.94 -35.96 22.08
C GLY A 184 -16.16 -36.36 21.25
N LYS A 185 -16.82 -35.41 20.54
CA LYS A 185 -17.93 -35.67 19.62
C LYS A 185 -17.50 -35.90 18.17
N GLY A 186 -16.23 -36.25 17.96
CA GLY A 186 -15.67 -36.45 16.65
C GLY A 186 -15.67 -35.16 15.79
N TYR A 187 -16.10 -35.29 14.55
CA TYR A 187 -16.10 -34.15 13.60
C TYR A 187 -16.92 -32.95 14.04
N LEU A 188 -17.96 -33.15 14.86
CA LEU A 188 -18.78 -32.05 15.39
C LEU A 188 -17.96 -31.15 16.32
N SER A 189 -17.10 -31.74 17.17
CA SER A 189 -16.16 -30.99 18.01
C SER A 189 -15.17 -30.25 17.17
N TYR A 190 -14.60 -30.88 16.14
CA TYR A 190 -13.65 -30.24 15.21
C TYR A 190 -14.25 -29.00 14.53
N LEU A 191 -15.48 -29.12 14.03
CA LEU A 191 -16.20 -27.98 13.43
C LEU A 191 -16.50 -26.88 14.45
N LEU A 192 -16.87 -27.23 15.70
CA LEU A 192 -17.10 -26.26 16.76
C LEU A 192 -15.82 -25.43 17.04
N PHE A 193 -14.70 -26.10 17.28
CA PHE A 193 -13.43 -25.42 17.57
C PHE A 193 -12.91 -24.64 16.37
N LEU A 194 -13.13 -25.10 15.14
CA LEU A 194 -12.86 -24.35 13.95
C LEU A 194 -13.67 -23.06 13.89
N VAL A 195 -14.97 -23.11 14.14
CA VAL A 195 -15.83 -21.91 14.19
C VAL A 195 -15.39 -20.96 15.30
N LEU A 196 -15.03 -21.49 16.48
CA LEU A 196 -14.47 -20.68 17.56
C LEU A 196 -13.19 -19.94 17.12
N GLY A 197 -12.30 -20.59 16.38
CA GLY A 197 -11.11 -19.96 15.83
C GLY A 197 -11.41 -18.85 14.81
N VAL A 198 -12.40 -19.06 13.94
CA VAL A 198 -12.89 -18.00 13.04
C VAL A 198 -13.40 -16.81 13.85
N VAL A 199 -14.30 -17.04 14.81
CA VAL A 199 -14.90 -15.98 15.64
C VAL A 199 -13.82 -15.26 16.45
N LEU A 200 -12.88 -15.99 17.06
CA LEU A 200 -11.78 -15.42 17.83
C LEU A 200 -10.97 -14.45 16.96
N THR A 201 -10.59 -14.87 15.76
CA THR A 201 -9.81 -14.03 14.84
C THR A 201 -10.60 -12.80 14.37
N LEU A 202 -11.90 -12.95 14.12
CA LEU A 202 -12.76 -11.82 13.75
C LEU A 202 -12.90 -10.80 14.88
N MET A 203 -13.01 -11.26 16.13
CA MET A 203 -13.10 -10.37 17.30
C MET A 203 -11.79 -9.64 17.57
N VAL A 204 -10.67 -10.35 17.51
CA VAL A 204 -9.33 -9.81 17.81
C VAL A 204 -8.74 -9.07 16.61
N GLN A 205 -9.20 -9.35 15.39
CA GLN A 205 -8.70 -8.82 14.10
C GLN A 205 -7.19 -9.06 13.89
N SER A 206 -6.64 -10.07 14.55
CA SER A 206 -5.23 -10.43 14.48
C SER A 206 -5.07 -11.95 14.68
N SER A 207 -4.62 -12.64 13.63
CA SER A 207 -4.35 -14.09 13.72
C SER A 207 -3.16 -14.40 14.65
N SER A 208 -2.18 -13.52 14.74
CA SER A 208 -1.05 -13.69 15.66
C SER A 208 -1.50 -13.59 17.12
N ALA A 209 -2.44 -12.69 17.42
CA ALA A 209 -3.01 -12.58 18.76
C ALA A 209 -3.95 -13.77 19.09
N ALA A 210 -4.78 -14.18 18.15
CA ALA A 210 -5.61 -15.39 18.29
C ALA A 210 -4.72 -16.61 18.58
N MET A 211 -3.64 -16.79 17.79
CA MET A 211 -2.64 -17.83 18.01
C MET A 211 -2.01 -17.77 19.41
N ALA A 212 -1.69 -16.55 19.92
CA ALA A 212 -1.12 -16.40 21.26
C ALA A 212 -2.11 -16.87 22.34
N ILE A 213 -3.36 -16.53 22.21
CA ILE A 213 -4.43 -17.00 23.10
C ILE A 213 -4.56 -18.53 23.02
N THR A 214 -4.69 -19.07 21.81
CA THR A 214 -4.86 -20.51 21.57
C THR A 214 -3.69 -21.33 22.13
N VAL A 215 -2.46 -20.93 21.83
CA VAL A 215 -1.27 -21.63 22.34
C VAL A 215 -1.17 -21.52 23.86
N THR A 216 -1.47 -20.35 24.45
CA THR A 216 -1.45 -20.15 25.90
C THR A 216 -2.51 -21.02 26.60
N LEU A 217 -3.74 -21.08 26.09
CA LEU A 217 -4.79 -21.96 26.62
C LEU A 217 -4.39 -23.43 26.52
N ALA A 218 -3.79 -23.84 25.40
CA ALA A 218 -3.32 -25.20 25.21
C ALA A 218 -2.17 -25.57 26.19
N MET A 219 -1.20 -24.67 26.36
CA MET A 219 -0.08 -24.88 27.27
C MET A 219 -0.51 -24.98 28.74
N ASN A 220 -1.51 -24.17 29.14
CA ASN A 220 -2.08 -24.18 30.50
C ASN A 220 -3.13 -25.28 30.70
N GLY A 221 -3.37 -26.13 29.67
CA GLY A 221 -4.17 -27.33 29.79
C GLY A 221 -5.70 -27.11 29.67
N TRP A 222 -6.13 -25.93 29.20
CA TRP A 222 -7.56 -25.66 28.96
C TRP A 222 -8.12 -26.46 27.76
N ILE A 223 -7.37 -26.54 26.68
CA ILE A 223 -7.71 -27.26 25.45
C ILE A 223 -6.59 -28.21 25.04
N GLY A 224 -6.96 -29.33 24.42
CA GLY A 224 -6.02 -30.32 23.92
C GLY A 224 -5.37 -29.90 22.58
N PHE A 225 -4.44 -30.73 22.12
CA PHE A 225 -3.78 -30.49 20.83
C PHE A 225 -4.78 -30.49 19.66
N GLU A 226 -5.71 -31.45 19.65
CA GLU A 226 -6.69 -31.59 18.54
C GLU A 226 -7.61 -30.38 18.46
N GLU A 227 -8.21 -29.97 19.58
CA GLU A 227 -9.06 -28.79 19.67
C GLU A 227 -8.30 -27.53 19.23
N SER A 228 -7.09 -27.35 19.75
CA SER A 228 -6.24 -26.21 19.40
C SER A 228 -5.87 -26.20 17.92
N ALA A 229 -5.61 -27.35 17.32
CA ALA A 229 -5.32 -27.46 15.88
C ALA A 229 -6.50 -26.98 15.03
N PHE A 230 -7.75 -27.32 15.44
CA PHE A 230 -8.94 -26.83 14.73
C PHE A 230 -9.23 -25.36 14.97
N VAL A 231 -8.92 -24.83 16.17
CA VAL A 231 -8.94 -23.37 16.39
C VAL A 231 -7.98 -22.68 15.44
N VAL A 232 -6.74 -23.16 15.30
CA VAL A 232 -5.71 -22.62 14.37
C VAL A 232 -6.18 -22.67 12.91
N LEU A 233 -6.82 -23.75 12.49
CA LEU A 233 -7.43 -23.83 11.14
C LEU A 233 -8.53 -22.78 10.95
N GLY A 234 -9.34 -22.54 11.99
CA GLY A 234 -10.35 -21.48 12.02
C GLY A 234 -9.71 -20.08 11.94
N GLU A 235 -8.61 -19.86 12.66
CA GLU A 235 -7.85 -18.60 12.62
C GLU A 235 -7.36 -18.28 11.20
N ASN A 236 -6.91 -19.28 10.46
CA ASN A 236 -6.49 -19.11 9.05
C ASN A 236 -7.65 -18.65 8.17
N ILE A 237 -8.85 -19.19 8.34
CA ILE A 237 -10.05 -18.72 7.63
C ILE A 237 -10.43 -17.32 8.10
N GLY A 238 -10.47 -17.07 9.41
CA GLY A 238 -10.82 -15.77 9.99
C GLY A 238 -9.95 -14.63 9.47
N THR A 239 -8.65 -14.87 9.27
CA THR A 239 -7.71 -13.90 8.70
C THR A 239 -8.10 -13.42 7.30
N THR A 240 -8.79 -14.26 6.52
CA THR A 240 -9.19 -13.89 5.16
C THR A 240 -10.27 -12.81 5.11
N VAL A 241 -11.02 -12.64 6.19
CA VAL A 241 -12.06 -11.61 6.29
C VAL A 241 -11.46 -10.21 6.29
N THR A 242 -10.27 -10.03 6.88
CA THR A 242 -9.58 -8.73 6.85
C THR A 242 -9.22 -8.31 5.42
N ALA A 243 -8.72 -9.24 4.61
CA ALA A 243 -8.47 -9.02 3.19
C ALA A 243 -9.77 -8.76 2.40
N TRP A 244 -10.84 -9.47 2.76
CA TRP A 244 -12.16 -9.26 2.16
C TRP A 244 -12.67 -7.85 2.43
N LEU A 245 -12.62 -7.38 3.67
CA LEU A 245 -13.03 -6.02 4.05
C LEU A 245 -12.17 -4.96 3.35
N ALA A 246 -10.84 -5.15 3.31
CA ALA A 246 -9.93 -4.26 2.60
C ALA A 246 -10.24 -4.14 1.09
N SER A 247 -10.78 -5.19 0.48
CA SER A 247 -11.12 -5.21 -0.94
C SER A 247 -12.49 -4.63 -1.29
N LEU A 248 -13.35 -4.28 -0.31
CA LEU A 248 -14.75 -3.89 -0.60
C LEU A 248 -14.86 -2.69 -1.54
N GLY A 249 -14.04 -1.68 -1.33
CA GLY A 249 -13.99 -0.50 -2.18
C GLY A 249 -13.03 -0.60 -3.37
N ALA A 250 -12.19 -1.64 -3.45
CA ALA A 250 -11.20 -1.81 -4.50
C ALA A 250 -11.82 -2.31 -5.82
N ASN A 251 -11.02 -2.30 -6.90
CA ASN A 251 -11.44 -2.80 -8.22
C ASN A 251 -11.69 -4.33 -8.20
N HIS A 252 -12.20 -4.85 -9.30
CA HIS A 252 -12.54 -6.27 -9.43
C HIS A 252 -11.33 -7.20 -9.33
N HIS A 253 -10.12 -6.77 -9.73
CA HIS A 253 -8.89 -7.58 -9.60
C HIS A 253 -8.49 -7.75 -8.14
N ALA A 254 -8.51 -6.69 -7.35
CA ALA A 254 -8.25 -6.71 -5.91
C ALA A 254 -9.28 -7.54 -5.15
N LYS A 255 -10.57 -7.45 -5.51
CA LYS A 255 -11.64 -8.30 -4.98
C LYS A 255 -11.38 -9.78 -5.29
N ARG A 256 -10.93 -10.12 -6.51
CA ARG A 256 -10.56 -11.49 -6.90
C ARG A 256 -9.40 -12.02 -6.05
N ALA A 257 -8.37 -11.22 -5.78
CA ALA A 257 -7.25 -11.61 -4.91
C ALA A 257 -7.72 -11.94 -3.48
N ALA A 258 -8.58 -11.12 -2.88
CA ALA A 258 -9.15 -11.39 -1.57
C ALA A 258 -10.03 -12.67 -1.54
N ARG A 259 -10.78 -12.95 -2.62
CA ARG A 259 -11.55 -14.20 -2.75
C ARG A 259 -10.65 -15.42 -2.92
N ALA A 260 -9.52 -15.26 -3.63
CA ALA A 260 -8.53 -16.32 -3.78
C ALA A 260 -7.89 -16.67 -2.43
N HIS A 261 -7.61 -15.68 -1.58
CA HIS A 261 -7.14 -15.91 -0.21
C HIS A 261 -8.12 -16.73 0.62
N PHE A 262 -9.41 -16.34 0.59
CA PHE A 262 -10.46 -17.11 1.27
C PHE A 262 -10.53 -18.55 0.75
N MET A 263 -10.56 -18.72 -0.58
CA MET A 263 -10.68 -20.04 -1.20
C MET A 263 -9.47 -20.94 -0.88
N PHE A 264 -8.25 -20.39 -0.88
CA PHE A 264 -7.04 -21.12 -0.51
C PHE A 264 -7.12 -21.70 0.90
N ASN A 265 -7.57 -20.90 1.88
CA ASN A 265 -7.71 -21.37 3.27
C ASN A 265 -8.83 -22.36 3.44
N VAL A 266 -9.99 -22.15 2.81
CA VAL A 266 -11.13 -23.09 2.88
C VAL A 266 -10.77 -24.44 2.26
N LEU A 267 -10.12 -24.45 1.08
CA LEU A 267 -9.66 -25.69 0.45
C LEU A 267 -8.65 -26.42 1.34
N GLY A 268 -7.76 -25.66 2.00
CA GLY A 268 -6.83 -26.20 2.99
C GLY A 268 -7.54 -26.90 4.15
N VAL A 269 -8.53 -26.25 4.72
CA VAL A 269 -9.31 -26.83 5.83
C VAL A 269 -10.09 -28.07 5.38
N ILE A 270 -10.66 -28.08 4.18
CA ILE A 270 -11.43 -29.24 3.67
C ILE A 270 -10.56 -30.49 3.60
N TRP A 271 -9.37 -30.43 3.00
CA TRP A 271 -8.51 -31.61 2.94
C TRP A 271 -7.96 -32.00 4.30
N MET A 272 -7.69 -31.01 5.19
CA MET A 272 -7.23 -31.28 6.54
C MET A 272 -8.31 -31.98 7.38
N LEU A 273 -9.57 -31.61 7.26
CA LEU A 273 -10.68 -32.35 7.90
C LEU A 273 -10.69 -33.83 7.52
N ILE A 274 -10.35 -34.15 6.26
CA ILE A 274 -10.31 -35.53 5.76
C ILE A 274 -9.08 -36.28 6.28
N LEU A 275 -7.90 -35.62 6.28
CA LEU A 275 -6.61 -36.23 6.56
C LEU A 275 -6.07 -35.90 7.96
N PHE A 276 -6.89 -35.35 8.87
CA PHE A 276 -6.43 -34.88 10.18
C PHE A 276 -5.74 -35.98 11.00
N VAL A 277 -6.31 -37.17 11.05
CA VAL A 277 -5.74 -38.26 11.88
C VAL A 277 -4.34 -38.67 11.42
N PRO A 278 -4.07 -39.03 10.16
CA PRO A 278 -2.71 -39.34 9.72
C PRO A 278 -1.78 -38.12 9.81
N PHE A 279 -2.30 -36.90 9.59
CA PHE A 279 -1.50 -35.68 9.70
C PHE A 279 -1.08 -35.38 11.14
N LYS A 280 -1.99 -35.60 12.10
CA LYS A 280 -1.69 -35.53 13.54
C LYS A 280 -0.54 -36.47 13.92
N GLU A 281 -0.60 -37.74 13.48
CA GLU A 281 0.46 -38.72 13.77
C GLU A 281 1.81 -38.29 13.16
N LEU A 282 1.81 -37.72 11.96
CA LEU A 282 3.00 -37.13 11.34
C LEU A 282 3.59 -35.99 12.19
N VAL A 283 2.75 -35.07 12.68
CA VAL A 283 3.17 -33.97 13.54
C VAL A 283 3.80 -34.50 14.83
N LEU A 284 3.17 -35.45 15.48
CA LEU A 284 3.67 -36.06 16.72
C LEU A 284 4.97 -36.84 16.48
N TRP A 285 5.13 -37.52 15.34
CA TRP A 285 6.36 -38.19 14.97
C TRP A 285 7.52 -37.20 14.77
N ILE A 286 7.28 -36.08 14.04
CA ILE A 286 8.29 -35.02 13.85
C ILE A 286 8.65 -34.40 15.19
N SER A 287 7.68 -34.09 16.03
CA SER A 287 7.88 -33.54 17.37
C SER A 287 8.69 -34.50 18.26
N GLY A 288 8.42 -35.80 18.19
CA GLY A 288 9.18 -36.85 18.87
C GLY A 288 10.65 -36.94 18.46
N GLY A 289 11.01 -36.51 17.25
CA GLY A 289 12.37 -36.44 16.73
C GLY A 289 13.16 -35.19 17.11
N LEU A 290 12.54 -34.18 17.74
CA LEU A 290 13.21 -32.95 18.17
C LEU A 290 14.22 -33.23 19.31
N PRO A 291 15.33 -32.45 19.41
CA PRO A 291 16.27 -32.53 20.52
C PRO A 291 15.61 -32.42 21.90
N GLU A 292 16.18 -33.05 22.93
CA GLU A 292 15.62 -33.03 24.29
C GLU A 292 15.43 -31.62 24.86
N SER A 293 16.25 -30.66 24.43
CA SER A 293 16.11 -29.25 24.79
C SER A 293 14.77 -28.64 24.35
N PHE A 294 14.10 -29.23 23.35
CA PHE A 294 12.77 -28.86 22.87
C PHE A 294 11.65 -29.76 23.40
N ARG A 295 11.95 -30.77 24.21
CA ARG A 295 10.99 -31.64 24.89
C ARG A 295 10.82 -31.22 26.34
N MET A 296 9.60 -31.22 26.87
CA MET A 296 9.38 -31.16 28.32
C MET A 296 9.67 -32.52 28.93
N GLU A 297 10.08 -32.53 30.22
CA GLU A 297 10.47 -33.73 30.97
C GLU A 297 9.43 -34.86 30.78
N LYS A 298 9.97 -36.03 30.47
CA LYS A 298 9.32 -37.36 30.43
C LYS A 298 7.81 -37.37 30.16
N HIS A 299 7.45 -37.64 28.93
CA HIS A 299 6.11 -38.05 28.42
C HIS A 299 5.13 -37.00 27.89
N ASN A 300 5.41 -35.70 27.83
CA ASN A 300 4.54 -34.77 27.11
C ASN A 300 5.36 -33.90 26.16
N THR A 301 5.24 -34.18 24.85
CA THR A 301 5.61 -33.24 23.79
C THR A 301 4.90 -31.90 24.06
N ASP A 302 5.67 -30.80 24.08
CA ASP A 302 5.14 -29.47 24.34
C ASP A 302 4.03 -29.13 23.34
N VAL A 303 2.82 -28.96 23.80
CA VAL A 303 1.65 -28.68 22.92
C VAL A 303 1.89 -27.41 22.07
N GLY A 304 2.60 -26.42 22.59
CA GLY A 304 2.93 -25.22 21.85
C GLY A 304 3.81 -25.51 20.62
N PHE A 305 4.86 -26.34 20.77
CA PHE A 305 5.69 -26.76 19.65
C PHE A 305 4.94 -27.66 18.66
N ASN A 306 4.07 -28.55 19.16
CA ASN A 306 3.23 -29.38 18.30
C ASN A 306 2.30 -28.51 17.43
N LEU A 307 1.74 -27.45 17.99
CA LEU A 307 0.91 -26.51 17.27
C LEU A 307 1.72 -25.69 16.24
N ALA A 308 2.95 -25.28 16.58
CA ALA A 308 3.83 -24.59 15.65
C ALA A 308 4.22 -25.49 14.46
N ILE A 309 4.57 -26.76 14.74
CA ILE A 309 4.84 -27.78 13.71
C ILE A 309 3.59 -28.00 12.85
N PHE A 310 2.43 -28.24 13.46
CA PHE A 310 1.16 -28.44 12.78
C PHE A 310 0.85 -27.27 11.86
N HIS A 311 0.92 -26.04 12.35
CA HIS A 311 0.61 -24.84 11.59
C HIS A 311 1.56 -24.66 10.40
N THR A 312 2.85 -24.91 10.59
CA THR A 312 3.86 -24.82 9.51
C THR A 312 3.66 -25.89 8.46
N LEU A 313 3.52 -27.15 8.89
CA LEU A 313 3.32 -28.27 7.97
C LEU A 313 2.00 -28.14 7.20
N PHE A 314 0.91 -27.72 7.87
CA PHE A 314 -0.37 -27.47 7.22
C PHE A 314 -0.24 -26.45 6.11
N ASN A 315 0.29 -25.24 6.41
CA ASN A 315 0.42 -24.18 5.41
C ASN A 315 1.40 -24.56 4.28
N PHE A 316 2.52 -25.20 4.62
CA PHE A 316 3.47 -25.69 3.62
C PHE A 316 2.85 -26.75 2.69
N THR A 317 2.18 -27.75 3.26
CA THR A 317 1.49 -28.80 2.48
C THR A 317 0.38 -28.20 1.63
N ASN A 318 -0.39 -27.25 2.17
CA ASN A 318 -1.45 -26.56 1.44
C ASN A 318 -0.89 -25.81 0.23
N ILE A 319 0.26 -25.14 0.37
CA ILE A 319 0.97 -24.51 -0.75
C ILE A 319 1.38 -25.54 -1.78
N CYS A 320 2.06 -26.63 -1.36
CA CYS A 320 2.51 -27.69 -2.28
C CYS A 320 1.36 -28.31 -3.06
N LEU A 321 0.20 -28.52 -2.41
CA LEU A 321 -0.99 -29.08 -3.06
C LEU A 321 -1.64 -28.09 -4.02
N LEU A 322 -1.73 -26.80 -3.66
CA LEU A 322 -2.55 -25.83 -4.39
C LEU A 322 -1.79 -24.93 -5.36
N ILE A 323 -0.46 -24.83 -5.27
CA ILE A 323 0.34 -23.96 -6.16
C ILE A 323 0.19 -24.33 -7.64
N GLY A 324 0.04 -25.62 -7.94
CA GLY A 324 -0.24 -26.12 -9.29
C GLY A 324 -1.64 -25.72 -9.78
N PHE A 325 -2.59 -25.52 -8.88
CA PHE A 325 -3.99 -25.22 -9.17
C PHE A 325 -4.31 -23.71 -9.15
N VAL A 326 -3.32 -22.84 -9.01
CA VAL A 326 -3.53 -21.37 -9.04
C VAL A 326 -4.32 -20.89 -10.27
N PRO A 327 -4.10 -21.38 -11.52
CA PRO A 327 -4.94 -20.98 -12.65
C PRO A 327 -6.40 -21.42 -12.53
N PHE A 328 -6.64 -22.53 -11.83
CA PHE A 328 -8.01 -22.98 -11.55
C PHE A 328 -8.69 -22.10 -10.51
N ILE A 329 -7.95 -21.71 -9.46
CA ILE A 329 -8.40 -20.74 -8.45
C ILE A 329 -8.74 -19.41 -9.11
N GLU A 330 -7.84 -18.90 -9.95
CA GLU A 330 -8.05 -17.68 -10.74
C GLU A 330 -9.34 -17.75 -11.57
N LYS A 331 -9.55 -18.85 -12.29
CA LYS A 331 -10.76 -19.04 -13.12
C LYS A 331 -12.04 -19.03 -12.28
N ILE A 332 -12.02 -19.61 -11.08
CA ILE A 332 -13.18 -19.62 -10.17
C ILE A 332 -13.46 -18.21 -9.65
N VAL A 333 -12.44 -17.52 -9.12
CA VAL A 333 -12.63 -16.18 -8.53
C VAL A 333 -12.99 -15.13 -9.59
N THR A 334 -12.53 -15.31 -10.84
CA THR A 334 -12.93 -14.47 -11.97
C THR A 334 -14.39 -14.65 -12.33
N LYS A 335 -14.93 -15.86 -12.24
CA LYS A 335 -16.38 -16.10 -12.39
C LYS A 335 -17.17 -15.58 -11.20
N TRP A 336 -16.61 -15.66 -10.00
CA TRP A 336 -17.25 -15.19 -8.78
C TRP A 336 -17.35 -13.65 -8.72
N VAL A 337 -16.26 -12.98 -9.10
CA VAL A 337 -16.21 -11.51 -9.19
C VAL A 337 -16.14 -11.12 -10.66
N LYS A 338 -17.30 -10.80 -11.22
CA LYS A 338 -17.40 -10.38 -12.62
C LYS A 338 -16.82 -8.97 -12.80
N GLU A 339 -16.27 -8.75 -13.97
CA GLU A 339 -15.87 -7.40 -14.38
C GLU A 339 -17.12 -6.54 -14.55
N PRO A 340 -17.17 -5.33 -13.99
CA PRO A 340 -18.29 -4.44 -14.19
C PRO A 340 -18.41 -4.10 -15.68
N ALA A 341 -19.65 -3.97 -16.19
CA ALA A 341 -19.85 -3.47 -17.53
C ALA A 341 -19.25 -2.06 -17.63
N PRO A 342 -18.64 -1.69 -18.76
CA PRO A 342 -18.10 -0.35 -18.96
C PRO A 342 -19.26 0.67 -18.85
N THR A 343 -19.33 1.34 -17.70
CA THR A 343 -20.43 2.27 -17.38
C THR A 343 -20.19 3.68 -17.89
N GLY A 344 -19.06 3.94 -18.56
CA GLY A 344 -18.64 5.29 -18.95
C GLY A 344 -18.32 6.21 -17.76
N ARG A 345 -18.60 5.79 -16.52
CA ARG A 345 -18.22 6.53 -15.31
C ARG A 345 -16.89 6.02 -14.80
N ARG A 346 -15.99 6.93 -14.52
CA ARG A 346 -14.69 6.67 -13.91
C ARG A 346 -14.87 6.08 -12.50
N GLU A 347 -14.07 5.08 -12.16
CA GLU A 347 -13.95 4.59 -10.78
C GLU A 347 -13.20 5.64 -9.94
N ARG A 348 -13.83 6.15 -8.87
CA ARG A 348 -13.17 7.05 -7.92
C ARG A 348 -12.07 6.32 -7.15
N LEU A 349 -11.03 7.05 -6.77
CA LEU A 349 -9.96 6.53 -5.94
C LEU A 349 -10.51 6.03 -4.60
N THR A 350 -10.19 4.79 -4.24
CA THR A 350 -10.69 4.16 -3.02
C THR A 350 -9.58 4.00 -2.01
N PHE A 351 -9.71 4.69 -0.87
CA PHE A 351 -8.77 4.57 0.23
C PHE A 351 -8.98 3.25 0.98
N ILE A 352 -7.94 2.40 1.01
CA ILE A 352 -7.96 1.12 1.70
C ILE A 352 -7.62 1.36 3.17
N THR A 353 -8.60 1.10 4.06
CA THR A 353 -8.41 1.19 5.51
C THR A 353 -8.39 -0.19 6.13
N GLN A 354 -7.52 -0.41 7.11
CA GLN A 354 -7.49 -1.64 7.89
C GLN A 354 -7.13 -1.37 9.36
N GLY A 355 -8.05 -1.65 10.26
CA GLY A 355 -7.95 -1.73 11.71
C GLY A 355 -6.74 -1.07 12.38
N MET A 356 -5.79 -1.87 12.84
CA MET A 356 -4.58 -1.41 13.55
C MET A 356 -3.39 -1.08 12.62
N VAL A 357 -3.50 -1.29 11.31
CA VAL A 357 -2.40 -1.05 10.37
C VAL A 357 -2.49 0.36 9.81
N ASN A 358 -1.38 1.11 9.91
CA ASN A 358 -1.26 2.42 9.26
C ASN A 358 -1.18 2.21 7.75
N THR A 359 -2.27 2.53 7.03
CA THR A 359 -2.41 2.27 5.58
C THR A 359 -2.05 3.48 4.71
N GLY A 360 -1.69 4.63 5.29
CA GLY A 360 -1.39 5.85 4.53
C GLY A 360 -0.34 5.61 3.43
N GLU A 361 0.77 4.98 3.78
CA GLU A 361 1.84 4.68 2.83
C GLU A 361 1.45 3.61 1.79
N LEU A 362 0.57 2.69 2.15
CA LEU A 362 0.13 1.59 1.26
C LEU A 362 -0.80 2.08 0.14
N ASN A 363 -1.40 3.24 0.33
CA ASN A 363 -2.32 3.84 -0.63
C ASN A 363 -1.60 4.75 -1.65
N LEU A 364 -0.33 5.13 -1.45
CA LEU A 364 0.40 6.02 -2.35
C LEU A 364 0.50 5.52 -3.80
N PRO A 365 0.73 4.22 -4.10
CA PRO A 365 0.78 3.74 -5.48
C PRO A 365 -0.50 3.99 -6.29
N GLU A 366 -1.66 4.01 -5.64
CA GLU A 366 -2.93 4.35 -6.30
C GLU A 366 -2.93 5.82 -6.75
N ALA A 367 -2.47 6.73 -5.89
CA ALA A 367 -2.34 8.14 -6.21
C ALA A 367 -1.28 8.37 -7.31
N GLU A 368 -0.14 7.66 -7.28
CA GLU A 368 0.89 7.71 -8.32
C GLU A 368 0.29 7.33 -9.69
N LYS A 369 -0.44 6.20 -9.75
CA LYS A 369 -1.09 5.76 -10.98
C LYS A 369 -2.09 6.79 -11.51
N ALA A 370 -2.95 7.32 -10.64
CA ALA A 370 -3.94 8.32 -11.02
C ALA A 370 -3.29 9.61 -11.54
N THR A 371 -2.15 10.00 -10.94
CA THR A 371 -1.37 11.17 -11.38
C THR A 371 -0.73 10.93 -12.76
N VAL A 372 -0.24 9.70 -13.04
CA VAL A 372 0.25 9.33 -14.39
C VAL A 372 -0.88 9.42 -15.43
N GLU A 373 -2.08 8.97 -15.08
CA GLU A 373 -3.24 9.08 -15.97
C GLU A 373 -3.66 10.54 -16.21
N LEU A 374 -3.58 11.41 -15.20
CA LEU A 374 -3.82 12.85 -15.35
C LEU A 374 -2.76 13.49 -16.25
N ALA A 375 -1.47 13.14 -16.08
CA ALA A 375 -0.40 13.65 -16.93
C ALA A 375 -0.57 13.22 -18.39
N LYS A 376 -1.03 12.00 -18.64
CA LYS A 376 -1.35 11.54 -19.99
C LYS A 376 -2.54 12.31 -20.59
N LEU A 377 -3.54 12.60 -19.78
CA LEU A 377 -4.69 13.41 -20.22
C LEU A 377 -4.25 14.80 -20.71
N THR A 378 -3.30 15.46 -20.03
CA THR A 378 -2.75 16.75 -20.49
C THR A 378 -2.02 16.62 -21.84
N GLN A 379 -1.35 15.49 -22.10
CA GLN A 379 -0.75 15.22 -23.40
C GLN A 379 -1.80 15.07 -24.50
N ASP A 380 -2.84 14.25 -24.26
CA ASP A 380 -3.92 14.03 -25.21
C ASP A 380 -4.69 15.35 -25.52
N MET A 381 -4.84 16.21 -24.50
CA MET A 381 -5.43 17.56 -24.66
C MET A 381 -4.54 18.47 -25.53
N PHE A 382 -3.24 18.44 -25.33
CA PHE A 382 -2.32 19.27 -26.11
C PHE A 382 -2.26 18.81 -27.57
N ASP A 383 -2.25 17.52 -27.82
CA ASP A 383 -2.34 16.96 -29.17
C ASP A 383 -3.67 17.37 -29.86
N GLY A 384 -4.76 17.36 -29.10
CA GLY A 384 -6.05 17.88 -29.55
C GLY A 384 -6.03 19.39 -29.88
N PHE A 385 -5.35 20.21 -29.08
CA PHE A 385 -5.12 21.62 -29.40
C PHE A 385 -4.36 21.80 -30.73
N VAL A 386 -3.26 21.04 -30.91
CA VAL A 386 -2.46 21.08 -32.16
C VAL A 386 -3.30 20.70 -33.37
N GLU A 387 -4.18 19.69 -33.23
CA GLU A 387 -5.13 19.29 -34.26
C GLU A 387 -6.09 20.44 -34.59
N VAL A 388 -6.73 21.07 -33.59
CA VAL A 388 -7.63 22.22 -33.76
C VAL A 388 -6.93 23.38 -34.43
N PHE A 389 -5.68 23.70 -34.05
CA PHE A 389 -4.92 24.80 -34.63
C PHE A 389 -4.53 24.56 -36.09
N ASN A 390 -4.30 23.31 -36.49
CA ASN A 390 -3.85 22.97 -37.84
C ASN A 390 -4.98 22.78 -38.87
N ASN A 391 -6.27 22.72 -38.43
CA ASN A 391 -7.39 22.42 -39.28
C ASN A 391 -8.45 23.56 -39.35
N PRO A 392 -8.12 24.75 -39.86
CA PRO A 392 -8.98 25.94 -39.82
C PRO A 392 -10.26 25.85 -40.64
N LYS A 393 -10.33 24.90 -41.57
CA LYS A 393 -11.46 24.78 -42.53
C LYS A 393 -12.48 23.69 -42.18
N GLN A 394 -12.26 22.95 -41.09
CA GLN A 394 -13.20 21.92 -40.63
C GLN A 394 -14.15 22.46 -39.56
N ASP A 395 -15.35 21.90 -39.47
CA ASP A 395 -16.17 22.09 -38.27
C ASP A 395 -15.56 21.34 -37.10
N LEU A 396 -14.91 22.09 -36.21
CA LEU A 396 -14.19 21.58 -35.05
C LEU A 396 -15.05 21.61 -33.78
N SER A 397 -16.35 21.85 -33.89
CA SER A 397 -17.23 21.98 -32.71
C SER A 397 -17.24 20.75 -31.84
N GLU A 398 -17.29 19.54 -32.42
CA GLU A 398 -17.22 18.27 -31.68
C GLU A 398 -15.86 18.12 -30.96
N LYS A 399 -14.76 18.45 -31.64
CA LYS A 399 -13.40 18.34 -31.04
C LYS A 399 -13.20 19.33 -29.90
N VAL A 400 -13.68 20.56 -30.06
CA VAL A 400 -13.61 21.58 -29.00
C VAL A 400 -14.46 21.18 -27.79
N ASN A 401 -15.65 20.57 -28.02
CA ASN A 401 -16.48 20.06 -26.95
C ASN A 401 -15.81 18.86 -26.24
N SER A 402 -15.19 17.95 -26.99
CA SER A 402 -14.40 16.85 -26.39
C SER A 402 -13.24 17.35 -25.55
N LEU A 403 -12.56 18.41 -25.98
CA LEU A 403 -11.46 19.03 -25.20
C LEU A 403 -11.98 19.76 -23.94
N HIS A 404 -13.21 20.26 -23.94
CA HIS A 404 -13.86 20.76 -22.72
C HIS A 404 -14.19 19.63 -21.75
N GLU A 405 -14.75 18.53 -22.24
CA GLU A 405 -15.00 17.34 -21.41
C GLU A 405 -13.72 16.78 -20.80
N MET A 406 -12.59 16.86 -21.52
CA MET A 406 -11.27 16.45 -20.99
C MET A 406 -10.74 17.39 -19.91
N GLU A 407 -11.01 18.69 -20.02
CA GLU A 407 -10.65 19.67 -18.97
C GLU A 407 -11.52 19.47 -17.73
N ASP A 408 -12.85 19.33 -17.88
CA ASP A 408 -13.74 18.97 -16.77
C ASP A 408 -13.27 17.66 -16.08
N GLU A 409 -12.83 16.67 -16.87
CA GLU A 409 -12.26 15.43 -16.35
C GLU A 409 -10.94 15.66 -15.59
N ALA A 410 -10.07 16.56 -16.06
CA ALA A 410 -8.81 16.88 -15.38
C ALA A 410 -9.07 17.51 -14.00
N ASP A 411 -10.06 18.40 -13.92
CA ASP A 411 -10.47 19.04 -12.67
C ASP A 411 -11.02 18.02 -11.65
N GLU A 412 -11.92 17.12 -12.10
CA GLU A 412 -12.45 16.06 -11.25
C GLU A 412 -11.32 15.14 -10.76
N ARG A 413 -10.36 14.78 -11.63
CA ARG A 413 -9.20 13.96 -11.27
C ARG A 413 -8.31 14.65 -10.25
N THR A 414 -8.04 15.93 -10.43
CA THR A 414 -7.24 16.75 -9.52
C THR A 414 -7.87 16.79 -8.13
N ALA A 415 -9.18 17.04 -8.05
CA ALA A 415 -9.91 17.04 -6.78
C ALA A 415 -9.86 15.67 -6.09
N ASP A 416 -10.15 14.58 -6.81
CA ASP A 416 -10.13 13.22 -6.28
C ASP A 416 -8.74 12.80 -5.78
N ILE A 417 -7.68 13.07 -6.56
CA ILE A 417 -6.29 12.71 -6.19
C ILE A 417 -5.85 13.54 -4.96
N THR A 418 -6.17 14.82 -4.93
CA THR A 418 -5.81 15.70 -3.82
C THR A 418 -6.50 15.27 -2.53
N GLU A 419 -7.83 15.01 -2.55
CA GLU A 419 -8.55 14.48 -1.39
C GLU A 419 -7.95 13.16 -0.90
N TYR A 420 -7.62 12.27 -1.83
CA TYR A 420 -7.00 10.99 -1.52
C TYR A 420 -5.62 11.14 -0.86
N LEU A 421 -4.76 12.03 -1.40
CA LEU A 421 -3.43 12.31 -0.85
C LEU A 421 -3.51 12.95 0.54
N VAL A 422 -4.48 13.83 0.79
CA VAL A 422 -4.74 14.41 2.12
C VAL A 422 -5.12 13.31 3.12
N ARG A 423 -5.94 12.34 2.72
CA ARG A 423 -6.23 11.15 3.56
C ARG A 423 -4.98 10.30 3.82
N CYS A 424 -4.12 10.12 2.82
CA CYS A 424 -2.83 9.45 3.02
C CYS A 424 -1.96 10.18 4.05
N ALA A 425 -1.91 11.52 3.99
CA ALA A 425 -1.14 12.35 4.92
C ALA A 425 -1.70 12.34 6.35
N SER A 426 -3.01 12.24 6.50
CA SER A 426 -3.70 12.20 7.80
C SER A 426 -3.48 10.88 8.55
N ALA A 427 -3.15 9.80 7.85
CA ALA A 427 -2.69 8.56 8.44
C ALA A 427 -1.20 8.73 8.76
N GLU A 428 -0.76 8.53 10.02
CA GLU A 428 0.63 8.70 10.49
C GLU A 428 1.67 8.15 9.49
N ILE A 429 2.07 8.95 8.51
CA ILE A 429 3.10 8.62 7.53
C ILE A 429 4.47 9.12 8.01
N GLY A 430 5.54 8.37 7.68
CA GLY A 430 6.91 8.80 8.00
C GLY A 430 7.27 10.13 7.32
N GLN A 431 8.13 10.93 7.94
CA GLN A 431 8.53 12.26 7.44
C GLN A 431 8.96 12.27 5.96
N SER A 432 9.66 11.22 5.51
CA SER A 432 10.07 11.06 4.09
C SER A 432 8.88 10.92 3.14
N ASN A 433 7.81 10.25 3.58
CA ASN A 433 6.62 10.04 2.77
C ASN A 433 5.68 11.25 2.84
N ALA A 434 5.70 12.02 3.94
CA ALA A 434 5.00 13.29 4.04
C ALA A 434 5.54 14.29 2.99
N THR A 435 6.86 14.37 2.83
CA THR A 435 7.47 15.18 1.75
C THR A 435 7.03 14.67 0.38
N GLY A 436 7.02 13.35 0.15
CA GLY A 436 6.54 12.76 -1.10
C GLY A 436 5.10 13.12 -1.41
N VAL A 437 4.20 13.02 -0.41
CA VAL A 437 2.79 13.42 -0.57
C VAL A 437 2.66 14.89 -0.92
N ALA A 438 3.40 15.78 -0.25
CA ALA A 438 3.37 17.21 -0.55
C ALA A 438 3.81 17.51 -2.00
N GLN A 439 4.88 16.84 -2.47
CA GLN A 439 5.32 16.98 -3.86
C GLN A 439 4.30 16.41 -4.85
N MET A 440 3.64 15.29 -4.55
CA MET A 440 2.58 14.74 -5.41
C MET A 440 1.39 15.69 -5.52
N ILE A 441 0.94 16.30 -4.42
CA ILE A 441 -0.13 17.32 -4.44
C ILE A 441 0.28 18.47 -5.35
N ARG A 442 1.54 18.91 -5.27
CA ARG A 442 2.05 19.97 -6.13
C ARG A 442 2.08 19.55 -7.59
N ILE A 443 2.54 18.33 -7.91
CA ILE A 443 2.50 17.79 -9.29
C ILE A 443 1.07 17.82 -9.84
N VAL A 444 0.10 17.37 -9.06
CA VAL A 444 -1.32 17.33 -9.46
C VAL A 444 -1.84 18.74 -9.75
N SER A 445 -1.50 19.73 -8.91
CA SER A 445 -1.86 21.13 -9.14
C SER A 445 -1.19 21.72 -10.39
N GLU A 446 0.09 21.40 -10.65
CA GLU A 446 0.78 21.86 -11.85
C GLU A 446 0.19 21.24 -13.14
N LEU A 447 -0.27 19.99 -13.08
CA LEU A 447 -0.93 19.31 -14.21
C LEU A 447 -2.32 19.91 -14.50
N GLU A 448 -3.06 20.32 -13.47
CA GLU A 448 -4.33 21.04 -13.63
C GLU A 448 -4.11 22.40 -14.30
N GLU A 449 -3.12 23.18 -13.86
CA GLU A 449 -2.78 24.45 -14.50
C GLU A 449 -2.33 24.27 -15.98
N ILE A 450 -1.72 23.13 -16.31
CA ILE A 450 -1.40 22.76 -17.70
C ILE A 450 -2.69 22.49 -18.47
N SER A 451 -3.65 21.70 -17.94
CA SER A 451 -4.91 21.39 -18.63
C SER A 451 -5.74 22.65 -18.91
N ASP A 452 -5.89 23.51 -17.91
CA ASP A 452 -6.51 24.83 -18.01
C ASP A 452 -5.88 25.69 -19.11
N THR A 453 -4.55 25.75 -19.09
CA THR A 453 -3.80 26.56 -20.07
C THR A 453 -3.98 26.01 -21.50
N ILE A 454 -4.01 24.69 -21.67
CA ILE A 454 -4.28 24.06 -22.97
C ILE A 454 -5.71 24.39 -23.44
N TYR A 455 -6.70 24.29 -22.56
CA TYR A 455 -8.08 24.63 -22.93
C TYR A 455 -8.22 26.12 -23.30
N ARG A 456 -7.50 27.02 -22.64
CA ARG A 456 -7.40 28.44 -23.05
C ARG A 456 -6.82 28.60 -24.46
N LEU A 457 -5.77 27.83 -24.82
CA LEU A 457 -5.24 27.80 -26.19
C LEU A 457 -6.32 27.38 -27.21
N VAL A 458 -7.11 26.35 -26.89
CA VAL A 458 -8.22 25.89 -27.73
C VAL A 458 -9.25 27.00 -27.93
N LYS A 459 -9.65 27.69 -26.85
CA LYS A 459 -10.61 28.81 -26.92
C LYS A 459 -10.08 29.99 -27.73
N LEU A 460 -8.80 30.33 -27.59
CA LEU A 460 -8.19 31.39 -28.39
C LEU A 460 -8.15 31.02 -29.88
N THR A 461 -7.84 29.75 -30.18
CA THR A 461 -7.86 29.25 -31.56
C THR A 461 -9.26 29.25 -32.14
N GLN A 462 -10.27 28.82 -31.37
CA GLN A 462 -11.68 28.93 -31.80
C GLN A 462 -12.09 30.38 -32.05
N ARG A 463 -11.64 31.32 -31.20
CA ARG A 463 -11.89 32.76 -31.39
C ARG A 463 -11.20 33.28 -32.64
N LYS A 464 -10.00 32.82 -32.97
CA LYS A 464 -9.28 33.12 -34.21
C LYS A 464 -10.14 32.77 -35.42
N TYR A 465 -10.67 31.56 -35.49
CA TYR A 465 -11.45 31.07 -36.60
C TYR A 465 -12.84 31.74 -36.70
N LYS A 466 -13.58 31.86 -35.58
CA LYS A 466 -14.88 32.53 -35.55
C LYS A 466 -14.83 34.01 -35.95
N LYS A 467 -13.68 34.67 -35.74
CA LYS A 467 -13.50 36.09 -36.13
C LYS A 467 -12.71 36.26 -37.42
N GLU A 468 -12.52 35.18 -38.18
CA GLU A 468 -11.79 35.17 -39.47
C GLU A 468 -10.45 35.92 -39.40
N ARG A 469 -9.70 35.71 -38.28
CA ARG A 469 -8.37 36.32 -38.10
C ARG A 469 -7.33 35.45 -38.79
N GLU A 470 -6.65 36.03 -39.77
CA GLU A 470 -5.56 35.35 -40.45
C GLU A 470 -4.21 35.72 -39.83
N PHE A 471 -3.43 34.73 -39.50
CA PHE A 471 -2.02 34.93 -39.15
C PHE A 471 -1.17 34.91 -40.41
N THR A 472 -0.06 35.66 -40.42
CA THR A 472 0.95 35.51 -41.45
C THR A 472 1.51 34.10 -41.50
N SER A 473 2.01 33.66 -42.65
CA SER A 473 2.64 32.36 -42.81
C SER A 473 3.76 32.17 -41.78
N GLU A 474 4.59 33.20 -41.58
CA GLU A 474 5.67 33.21 -40.60
C GLU A 474 5.16 33.04 -39.16
N ALA A 475 4.08 33.73 -38.76
CA ALA A 475 3.47 33.59 -37.44
C ALA A 475 2.89 32.20 -37.24
N THR A 476 2.25 31.63 -38.27
CA THR A 476 1.65 30.29 -38.22
C THR A 476 2.74 29.22 -38.11
N GLU A 477 3.80 29.27 -38.90
CA GLU A 477 4.95 28.35 -38.81
C GLU A 477 5.67 28.48 -37.47
N GLY A 478 5.91 29.72 -37.04
CA GLY A 478 6.55 29.97 -35.75
C GLY A 478 5.81 29.38 -34.57
N LEU A 479 4.48 29.46 -34.57
CA LEU A 479 3.66 28.85 -33.51
C LEU A 479 3.60 27.32 -33.63
N ARG A 480 3.63 26.76 -34.85
CA ARG A 480 3.70 25.28 -35.05
C ARG A 480 5.00 24.71 -34.49
N ASP A 481 6.12 25.32 -34.82
CA ASP A 481 7.43 24.91 -34.30
C ASP A 481 7.48 25.04 -32.78
N TYR A 482 6.87 26.10 -32.25
CA TYR A 482 6.79 26.32 -30.81
C TYR A 482 5.91 25.27 -30.14
N ALA A 483 4.77 24.91 -30.73
CA ALA A 483 3.92 23.83 -30.23
C ALA A 483 4.63 22.47 -30.24
N GLN A 484 5.48 22.19 -31.24
CA GLN A 484 6.29 20.96 -31.25
C GLN A 484 7.30 20.92 -30.09
N LEU A 485 7.90 22.06 -29.74
CA LEU A 485 8.80 22.17 -28.60
C LEU A 485 8.09 21.90 -27.27
N ILE A 486 6.88 22.45 -27.12
CA ILE A 486 6.03 22.18 -25.95
C ILE A 486 5.58 20.71 -25.89
N ALA A 487 5.13 20.11 -27.01
CA ALA A 487 4.78 18.70 -27.09
C ALA A 487 5.93 17.79 -26.65
N ARG A 488 7.16 18.12 -27.09
CA ARG A 488 8.36 17.39 -26.64
C ARG A 488 8.55 17.47 -25.13
N PHE A 489 8.30 18.64 -24.51
CA PHE A 489 8.45 18.78 -23.07
C PHE A 489 7.37 18.01 -22.30
N ILE A 490 6.12 18.05 -22.79
CA ILE A 490 5.02 17.25 -22.25
C ILE A 490 5.38 15.76 -22.28
N THR A 491 5.95 15.26 -23.36
CA THR A 491 6.42 13.88 -23.47
C THR A 491 7.51 13.58 -22.43
N VAL A 492 8.49 14.49 -22.25
CA VAL A 492 9.58 14.30 -21.29
C VAL A 492 9.07 14.14 -19.87
N TYR A 493 8.17 15.01 -19.37
CA TYR A 493 7.67 14.83 -18.00
C TYR A 493 6.75 13.61 -17.86
N ASN A 494 5.99 13.24 -18.88
CA ASN A 494 5.17 12.02 -18.87
C ASN A 494 6.03 10.76 -18.75
N GLU A 495 7.09 10.63 -19.55
CA GLU A 495 8.00 9.50 -19.50
C GLU A 495 8.75 9.39 -18.16
N LYS A 496 8.97 10.52 -17.50
CA LYS A 496 9.68 10.59 -16.21
C LYS A 496 8.77 10.53 -14.98
N MET A 497 7.46 10.44 -15.17
CA MET A 497 6.51 10.43 -14.07
C MET A 497 6.80 9.27 -13.11
N PHE A 498 7.15 9.62 -11.84
CA PHE A 498 7.55 8.69 -10.78
C PHE A 498 8.71 7.74 -11.11
N GLN A 499 9.51 8.06 -12.14
CA GLN A 499 10.78 7.38 -12.42
C GLN A 499 11.92 8.06 -11.67
N PRO A 500 13.04 7.34 -11.41
CA PRO A 500 14.24 7.98 -10.89
C PRO A 500 14.72 9.06 -11.84
N ILE A 501 14.99 10.26 -11.32
CA ILE A 501 15.51 11.40 -12.08
C ILE A 501 16.88 11.76 -11.52
N ASP A 502 17.91 11.79 -12.36
CA ASP A 502 19.26 12.21 -12.01
C ASP A 502 19.51 13.71 -12.28
N ARG A 503 20.71 14.18 -11.88
CA ARG A 503 21.11 15.58 -12.07
C ARG A 503 21.14 15.99 -13.55
N LYS A 504 21.52 15.10 -14.45
CA LYS A 504 21.61 15.40 -15.88
C LYS A 504 20.24 15.58 -16.51
N GLU A 505 19.27 14.79 -16.06
CA GLU A 505 17.90 14.83 -16.56
C GLU A 505 17.17 16.10 -16.14
N ILE A 506 17.35 16.56 -14.89
CA ILE A 506 16.76 17.85 -14.47
C ILE A 506 17.47 19.05 -15.14
N ASP A 507 18.78 18.99 -15.38
CA ASP A 507 19.51 20.03 -16.10
C ASP A 507 19.09 20.07 -17.59
N ALA A 508 18.80 18.92 -18.21
CA ALA A 508 18.24 18.84 -19.56
C ALA A 508 16.82 19.42 -19.65
N ALA A 509 15.96 19.14 -18.65
CA ALA A 509 14.63 19.71 -18.56
C ALA A 509 14.67 21.23 -18.42
N ARG A 510 15.60 21.77 -17.63
CA ARG A 510 15.85 23.22 -17.51
C ARG A 510 16.30 23.84 -18.83
N THR A 511 17.19 23.15 -19.53
CA THR A 511 17.67 23.64 -20.85
C THR A 511 16.50 23.78 -21.82
N LEU A 512 15.60 22.79 -21.82
CA LEU A 512 14.40 22.79 -22.66
C LEU A 512 13.41 23.90 -22.26
N GLU A 513 13.20 24.13 -20.97
CA GLU A 513 12.38 25.24 -20.46
C GLU A 513 12.94 26.60 -20.88
N ASN A 514 14.26 26.83 -20.74
CA ASN A 514 14.92 28.04 -21.19
C ASN A 514 14.81 28.24 -22.71
N GLU A 515 14.86 27.16 -23.50
CA GLU A 515 14.61 27.20 -24.95
C GLU A 515 13.19 27.66 -25.25
N ILE A 516 12.19 27.11 -24.51
CA ILE A 516 10.79 27.50 -24.61
C ILE A 516 10.61 28.99 -24.30
N GLY A 517 11.14 29.50 -23.17
CA GLY A 517 11.04 30.90 -22.78
C GLY A 517 11.72 31.83 -23.79
N SER A 518 12.90 31.45 -24.31
CA SER A 518 13.63 32.23 -25.35
C SER A 518 12.85 32.27 -26.66
N ARG A 519 12.26 31.16 -27.08
CA ARG A 519 11.44 31.08 -28.30
C ARG A 519 10.18 31.92 -28.17
N GLY A 520 9.46 31.87 -27.03
CA GLY A 520 8.27 32.69 -26.76
C GLY A 520 8.56 34.19 -26.84
N LYS A 521 9.66 34.65 -26.20
CA LYS A 521 10.13 36.05 -26.29
C LYS A 521 10.45 36.46 -27.70
N SER A 522 11.11 35.58 -28.47
CA SER A 522 11.44 35.86 -29.89
C SER A 522 10.18 36.00 -30.73
N LEU A 523 9.21 35.08 -30.60
CA LEU A 523 7.95 35.13 -31.34
C LEU A 523 7.11 36.37 -30.99
N ASN A 524 7.07 36.76 -29.71
CA ASN A 524 6.39 37.99 -29.29
C ASN A 524 7.10 39.25 -29.85
N LYS A 525 8.44 39.28 -29.91
CA LYS A 525 9.17 40.38 -30.55
C LYS A 525 8.85 40.49 -32.05
N LEU A 526 8.76 39.37 -32.78
CA LEU A 526 8.37 39.34 -34.18
C LEU A 526 6.91 39.84 -34.37
N ALA A 527 5.97 39.44 -33.48
CA ALA A 527 4.60 39.94 -33.51
C ALA A 527 4.54 41.46 -33.31
N LEU A 528 5.29 42.02 -32.36
CA LEU A 528 5.41 43.47 -32.17
C LEU A 528 6.00 44.17 -33.41
N GLY A 529 7.00 43.56 -34.08
CA GLY A 529 7.53 44.05 -35.33
C GLY A 529 6.47 44.11 -36.45
N ARG A 530 5.63 43.09 -36.59
CA ARG A 530 4.53 43.05 -37.55
C ARG A 530 3.45 44.08 -37.25
N MET A 531 3.18 44.40 -35.97
CA MET A 531 2.26 45.49 -35.58
C MET A 531 2.74 46.88 -36.03
N ALA A 532 4.05 47.06 -36.22
CA ALA A 532 4.62 48.32 -36.68
C ALA A 532 4.69 48.46 -38.20
N MET A 533 4.23 47.47 -38.98
CA MET A 533 4.17 47.51 -40.46
C MET A 533 2.98 48.34 -40.95
N PRO A 534 2.98 48.78 -42.21
CA PRO A 534 1.80 49.41 -42.82
C PRO A 534 0.60 48.44 -42.84
N GLU A 535 -0.58 48.91 -42.45
CA GLU A 535 -1.84 48.15 -42.42
C GLU A 535 -1.80 46.83 -41.61
N PRO A 536 -1.39 46.85 -40.33
CA PRO A 536 -1.28 45.64 -39.55
C PRO A 536 -2.66 45.11 -39.04
N ASP A 537 -2.90 43.80 -39.03
CA ASP A 537 -3.97 43.26 -38.22
C ASP A 537 -3.50 43.14 -36.75
N ILE A 538 -3.56 44.26 -36.03
CA ILE A 538 -3.16 44.36 -34.63
C ILE A 538 -3.88 43.31 -33.78
N LYS A 539 -5.16 43.01 -34.05
CA LYS A 539 -5.95 42.03 -33.27
C LYS A 539 -5.48 40.59 -33.51
N ALA A 540 -5.04 40.28 -34.74
CA ALA A 540 -4.43 38.98 -35.02
C ALA A 540 -3.09 38.81 -34.29
N GLU A 541 -2.24 39.85 -34.28
CA GLU A 541 -0.94 39.80 -33.60
C GLU A 541 -1.09 39.74 -32.07
N ILE A 542 -2.05 40.46 -31.48
CA ILE A 542 -2.37 40.32 -30.04
C ILE A 542 -2.77 38.89 -29.74
N LEU A 543 -3.62 38.27 -30.55
CA LEU A 543 -4.06 36.89 -30.36
C LEU A 543 -2.91 35.90 -30.51
N ASN A 544 -1.97 36.15 -31.45
CA ASN A 544 -0.77 35.36 -31.62
C ASN A 544 0.13 35.43 -30.36
N MET A 545 0.31 36.64 -29.79
CA MET A 545 1.07 36.82 -28.54
C MET A 545 0.38 36.13 -27.34
N GLU A 546 -0.95 36.18 -27.25
CA GLU A 546 -1.69 35.45 -26.22
C GLU A 546 -1.46 33.94 -26.33
N LEU A 547 -1.47 33.37 -27.54
CA LEU A 547 -1.14 31.95 -27.77
C LEU A 547 0.30 31.62 -27.35
N ASN A 548 1.27 32.45 -27.75
CA ASN A 548 2.67 32.27 -27.38
C ASN A 548 2.87 32.28 -25.85
N ASN A 549 2.22 33.22 -25.16
CA ASN A 549 2.32 33.35 -23.69
C ASN A 549 1.70 32.14 -22.96
N HIS A 550 0.61 31.58 -23.47
CA HIS A 550 0.05 30.35 -22.89
C HIS A 550 0.95 29.13 -23.17
N CYS A 551 1.59 29.03 -24.32
CA CYS A 551 2.59 28.00 -24.59
C CYS A 551 3.79 28.11 -23.62
N GLU A 552 4.29 29.31 -23.33
CA GLU A 552 5.37 29.52 -22.35
C GLU A 552 4.96 29.05 -20.94
N LYS A 553 3.71 29.36 -20.53
CA LYS A 553 3.17 28.89 -19.23
C LYS A 553 3.18 27.38 -19.10
N ILE A 554 2.77 26.64 -20.13
CA ILE A 554 2.84 25.17 -20.13
C ILE A 554 4.27 24.69 -19.89
N GLY A 555 5.26 25.32 -20.51
CA GLY A 555 6.68 25.02 -20.29
C GLY A 555 7.10 25.22 -18.83
N ASN A 556 6.70 26.33 -18.21
CA ASN A 556 7.02 26.65 -16.82
C ASN A 556 6.39 25.64 -15.86
N HIS A 557 5.09 25.32 -16.02
CA HIS A 557 4.40 24.32 -15.20
C HIS A 557 5.00 22.92 -15.41
N GLY A 558 5.35 22.54 -16.64
CA GLY A 558 6.05 21.28 -16.93
C GLY A 558 7.40 21.17 -16.24
N PHE A 559 8.16 22.27 -16.13
CA PHE A 559 9.41 22.30 -15.37
C PHE A 559 9.17 22.16 -13.86
N ASN A 560 8.12 22.79 -13.31
CA ASN A 560 7.73 22.60 -11.92
C ASN A 560 7.42 21.14 -11.61
N VAL A 561 6.74 20.43 -12.51
CA VAL A 561 6.52 18.97 -12.38
C VAL A 561 7.85 18.24 -12.28
N MET A 562 8.81 18.52 -13.18
CA MET A 562 10.13 17.89 -13.17
C MET A 562 10.92 18.16 -11.89
N GLN A 563 10.83 19.39 -11.34
CA GLN A 563 11.45 19.73 -10.06
C GLN A 563 10.85 18.93 -8.89
N CYS A 564 9.53 18.78 -8.85
CA CYS A 564 8.85 17.98 -7.83
C CYS A 564 9.27 16.50 -7.90
N LEU A 565 9.34 15.94 -9.10
CA LEU A 565 9.78 14.56 -9.33
C LEU A 565 11.24 14.35 -8.90
N TYR A 566 12.13 15.31 -9.22
CA TYR A 566 13.53 15.29 -8.77
C TYR A 566 13.64 15.31 -7.24
N THR A 567 12.89 16.21 -6.59
CA THR A 567 12.86 16.33 -5.13
C THR A 567 12.36 15.05 -4.46
N MET A 568 11.34 14.38 -5.04
CA MET A 568 10.85 13.10 -4.56
C MET A 568 11.89 11.98 -4.67
N ALA A 569 12.61 11.92 -5.81
CA ALA A 569 13.59 10.88 -6.08
C ALA A 569 14.84 11.01 -5.21
N ASN A 570 15.37 12.24 -5.03
CA ASN A 570 16.66 12.49 -4.41
C ASN A 570 16.59 12.97 -2.96
N LYS A 571 15.40 13.35 -2.46
CA LYS A 571 15.18 13.94 -1.12
C LYS A 571 15.96 15.24 -0.89
N GLU A 572 16.38 15.87 -1.96
CA GLU A 572 17.06 17.16 -2.02
C GLU A 572 16.23 18.10 -2.88
N GLU A 573 16.24 19.38 -2.57
CA GLU A 573 15.61 20.36 -3.44
C GLU A 573 16.33 20.38 -4.80
N ALA A 574 15.55 20.57 -5.87
CA ALA A 574 16.13 20.71 -7.20
C ALA A 574 17.10 21.90 -7.20
N PRO A 575 18.26 21.78 -7.86
CA PRO A 575 19.22 22.87 -7.93
C PRO A 575 18.55 24.12 -8.54
N ASP A 576 18.72 25.24 -7.86
CA ASP A 576 18.08 26.54 -8.12
C ASP A 576 16.54 26.54 -8.05
N ASN A 577 16.06 26.64 -6.84
CA ASN A 577 14.69 27.05 -6.59
C ASN A 577 14.57 28.56 -6.88
N ILE A 578 14.54 28.94 -8.17
CA ILE A 578 14.08 30.27 -8.58
C ILE A 578 12.56 30.19 -8.80
N ALA A 579 11.83 29.83 -7.79
CA ALA A 579 10.54 30.47 -7.56
C ALA A 579 10.85 31.74 -6.79
N GLN A 580 11.26 32.79 -7.49
CA GLN A 580 11.04 34.15 -6.95
C GLN A 580 9.51 34.26 -6.79
N PRO A 581 9.02 34.48 -5.57
CA PRO A 581 7.62 34.82 -5.39
C PRO A 581 7.35 36.04 -6.28
N ILE A 582 6.25 36.03 -7.00
CA ILE A 582 5.77 37.16 -7.81
C ILE A 582 5.74 38.45 -6.99
N ASP A 583 5.68 38.37 -5.67
CA ASP A 583 5.76 39.49 -4.71
C ASP A 583 7.12 40.24 -4.72
N GLN A 584 8.24 39.59 -5.06
CA GLN A 584 9.54 40.31 -5.14
C GLN A 584 9.70 41.12 -6.44
N ILE A 585 8.99 40.76 -7.52
CA ILE A 585 9.02 41.54 -8.79
C ILE A 585 8.21 42.83 -8.66
N ILE A 586 7.28 42.90 -7.71
CA ILE A 586 6.46 44.10 -7.46
C ILE A 586 7.20 45.09 -6.57
N ASP A 587 8.04 44.64 -5.65
CA ASP A 587 8.79 45.55 -4.74
C ASP A 587 10.02 46.16 -5.44
N ASP A 588 10.71 45.47 -6.38
CA ASP A 588 11.85 46.04 -7.14
C ASP A 588 11.45 47.18 -8.11
N LYS A 589 10.15 47.32 -8.41
CA LYS A 589 9.64 48.45 -9.21
C LYS A 589 9.22 49.66 -8.41
N ARG A 590 9.16 49.59 -7.05
CA ARG A 590 8.83 50.69 -6.18
C ARG A 590 10.03 51.53 -5.74
N ASP A 591 11.23 51.01 -5.85
CA ASP A 591 12.47 51.67 -5.37
C ASP A 591 13.33 52.30 -6.48
N GLN A 592 12.81 52.52 -7.69
CA GLN A 592 13.50 53.37 -8.66
C GLN A 592 13.02 54.82 -8.47
N PRO A 593 13.91 55.75 -8.06
CA PRO A 593 13.53 57.14 -7.98
C PRO A 593 13.30 57.69 -9.40
N GLU A 594 12.15 58.38 -9.55
CA GLU A 594 11.87 59.18 -10.73
C GLU A 594 12.97 60.25 -10.88
N GLY A 595 13.75 60.15 -11.93
CA GLY A 595 14.73 61.13 -12.39
C GLY A 595 14.59 61.42 -13.89
#